data_cfdd4912ec9822d519d686ab4b489e2e
#
_entry.id   cfdd4912ec9822d519d686ab4b489e2e
#
_cell.length_a   1.000
_cell.length_b   1.000
_cell.length_c   1.000
_cell.angle_alpha   90.00
_cell.angle_beta   90.00
_cell.angle_gamma   90.00
#
_symmetry.space_group_name_H-M   'P 1'
#
loop_
_entity.id
_entity.type
_entity.pdbx_description
1 polymer ?
#
loop_
_entity_poly.entity_id
_entity_poly.type
_entity_poly.pdbx_seq_one_letter_code
_entity_poly.pdbx_strand_id
1 'polypeptide(L)'
;MANTAKKKLGIIGGLGPAATASLFMRIIDHTDAKTDQDHLDITILNRHQIPDRTAFILGKSEESYIPAVREAAFELERMGCEVICMPCVTGHYRSEETFGGLTSAHVVHMPLEAARYLAREGKQVVGVMATDGTGRAGVLQKALEAEGLQPVFPDEDNQAKVMSIIYDDVKAGLPDRKSVV
;
A
#
# COMPACT_ATOMS: atom_id res chain seq x y z
N MET A 1 -21.16 -12.17 25.02
CA MET A 1 -20.27 -12.21 23.86
C MET A 1 -18.98 -11.53 24.26
N ALA A 2 -17.83 -12.22 24.18
CA ALA A 2 -16.56 -11.63 24.59
C ALA A 2 -16.28 -10.41 23.70
N ASN A 3 -16.16 -9.24 24.30
CA ASN A 3 -15.67 -8.04 23.66
C ASN A 3 -14.18 -8.29 23.36
N THR A 4 -13.88 -8.87 22.20
CA THR A 4 -12.50 -8.97 21.75
C THR A 4 -12.04 -7.54 21.48
N ALA A 5 -11.15 -7.03 22.34
CA ALA A 5 -10.57 -5.71 22.17
C ALA A 5 -10.05 -5.57 20.74
N LYS A 6 -10.47 -4.51 20.04
CA LYS A 6 -10.00 -4.23 18.67
C LYS A 6 -8.50 -4.01 18.71
N LYS A 7 -7.79 -4.59 17.76
CA LYS A 7 -6.35 -4.39 17.63
C LYS A 7 -6.03 -2.96 17.21
N LYS A 8 -4.97 -2.40 17.78
CA LYS A 8 -4.47 -1.09 17.38
C LYS A 8 -3.82 -1.16 16.01
N LEU A 9 -4.23 -0.27 15.11
CA LEU A 9 -3.75 -0.19 13.73
C LEU A 9 -2.69 0.90 13.57
N GLY A 10 -1.57 0.55 12.94
CA GLY A 10 -0.55 1.49 12.48
C GLY A 10 -0.62 1.69 10.97
N ILE A 11 -0.49 2.93 10.50
CA ILE A 11 -0.42 3.24 9.07
C ILE A 11 0.92 3.92 8.75
N ILE A 12 1.74 3.29 7.91
CA ILE A 12 2.92 3.91 7.33
C ILE A 12 2.46 4.71 6.12
N GLY A 13 2.32 6.01 6.32
CA GLY A 13 1.82 6.95 5.33
C GLY A 13 2.90 7.85 4.73
N GLY A 14 2.47 8.74 3.84
CA GLY A 14 3.36 9.71 3.18
C GLY A 14 3.94 9.24 1.85
N LEU A 15 3.62 8.02 1.44
CA LEU A 15 4.11 7.39 0.21
C LEU A 15 3.09 7.32 -0.99
N GLY A 16 2.10 8.10 -1.11
CA GLY A 16 1.67 9.45 -1.03
C GLY A 16 0.68 9.77 0.09
N PRO A 17 0.67 11.03 0.47
CA PRO A 17 -0.21 11.53 1.51
C PRO A 17 -1.69 11.39 1.17
N ALA A 18 -2.09 11.65 -0.07
CA ALA A 18 -3.47 11.49 -0.51
C ALA A 18 -3.96 10.03 -0.40
N ALA A 19 -3.12 9.05 -0.74
CA ALA A 19 -3.45 7.63 -0.57
C ALA A 19 -3.61 7.27 0.92
N THR A 20 -2.79 7.87 1.79
CA THR A 20 -2.88 7.69 3.24
C THR A 20 -4.21 8.21 3.79
N ALA A 21 -4.59 9.43 3.40
CA ALA A 21 -5.87 10.02 3.80
C ALA A 21 -7.06 9.19 3.26
N SER A 22 -7.00 8.75 2.00
CA SER A 22 -8.03 7.90 1.40
C SER A 22 -8.18 6.57 2.13
N LEU A 23 -7.06 5.92 2.50
CA LEU A 23 -7.11 4.68 3.28
C LEU A 23 -7.77 4.91 4.64
N PHE A 24 -7.39 5.97 5.35
CA PHE A 24 -7.97 6.30 6.65
C PHE A 24 -9.50 6.49 6.55
N MET A 25 -9.97 7.27 5.58
CA MET A 25 -11.40 7.45 5.34
C MET A 25 -12.11 6.13 5.03
N ARG A 26 -11.52 5.29 4.18
CA ARG A 26 -12.08 3.96 3.86
C ARG A 26 -12.16 3.04 5.08
N ILE A 27 -11.19 3.10 5.98
CA ILE A 27 -11.25 2.34 7.24
C ILE A 27 -12.42 2.81 8.10
N ILE A 28 -12.66 4.12 8.20
CA ILE A 28 -13.82 4.68 8.90
C ILE A 28 -15.11 4.17 8.26
N ASP A 29 -15.26 4.31 6.95
CA ASP A 29 -16.46 3.94 6.20
C ASP A 29 -16.80 2.43 6.29
N HIS A 30 -15.78 1.58 6.46
CA HIS A 30 -15.94 0.12 6.53
C HIS A 30 -15.91 -0.42 7.97
N THR A 31 -15.80 0.45 8.97
CA THR A 31 -15.89 0.04 10.37
C THR A 31 -17.35 0.06 10.81
N ASP A 32 -17.88 -1.09 11.27
CA ASP A 32 -19.22 -1.13 11.89
C ASP A 32 -19.14 -0.44 13.25
N ALA A 33 -19.35 0.87 13.26
CA ALA A 33 -19.30 1.75 14.41
C ALA A 33 -20.60 2.56 14.50
N LYS A 34 -21.16 2.63 15.70
CA LYS A 34 -22.36 3.44 16.00
C LYS A 34 -22.01 4.72 16.73
N THR A 35 -20.86 4.77 17.37
CA THR A 35 -20.33 5.91 18.11
C THR A 35 -18.83 6.05 17.81
N ASP A 36 -18.24 7.20 18.14
CA ASP A 36 -16.80 7.45 17.95
C ASP A 36 -15.95 6.40 18.67
N GLN A 37 -16.41 5.90 19.81
CA GLN A 37 -15.73 4.91 20.63
C GLN A 37 -15.74 3.49 20.03
N ASP A 38 -16.57 3.27 19.03
CA ASP A 38 -16.65 1.99 18.31
C ASP A 38 -15.63 1.89 17.17
N HIS A 39 -14.95 2.97 16.82
CA HIS A 39 -13.91 2.97 15.79
C HIS A 39 -12.60 2.32 16.25
N LEU A 40 -11.69 2.09 15.31
CA LEU A 40 -10.35 1.54 15.61
C LEU A 40 -9.45 2.61 16.24
N ASP A 41 -8.59 2.21 17.17
CA ASP A 41 -7.44 3.03 17.58
C ASP A 41 -6.39 2.99 16.46
N ILE A 42 -6.11 4.14 15.84
CA ILE A 42 -5.24 4.23 14.65
C ILE A 42 -4.12 5.23 14.89
N THR A 43 -2.89 4.80 14.67
CA THR A 43 -1.71 5.68 14.60
C THR A 43 -1.25 5.81 13.17
N ILE A 44 -1.10 7.04 12.67
CA ILE A 44 -0.63 7.32 11.30
C ILE A 44 0.71 8.05 11.37
N LEU A 45 1.76 7.43 10.81
CA LEU A 45 3.05 8.09 10.59
C LEU A 45 3.14 8.55 9.14
N ASN A 46 2.80 9.82 8.89
CA ASN A 46 2.87 10.39 7.55
C ASN A 46 4.29 10.90 7.23
N ARG A 47 5.14 10.03 6.70
CA ARG A 47 6.58 10.26 6.45
C ARG A 47 6.81 10.65 4.99
N HIS A 48 6.57 11.90 4.61
CA HIS A 48 6.73 12.40 3.24
C HIS A 48 8.19 12.38 2.74
N GLN A 49 9.16 12.32 3.65
CA GLN A 49 10.60 12.32 3.34
C GLN A 49 11.13 10.94 2.93
N ILE A 50 10.31 9.89 3.00
CA ILE A 50 10.73 8.54 2.56
C ILE A 50 11.09 8.59 1.07
N PRO A 51 12.31 8.17 0.66
CA PRO A 51 12.79 8.24 -0.72
C PRO A 51 11.84 7.60 -1.74
N ASP A 52 11.91 8.04 -3.00
CA ASP A 52 11.05 7.49 -4.06
C ASP A 52 11.36 6.02 -4.35
N ARG A 53 10.37 5.18 -4.17
CA ARG A 53 10.46 3.71 -4.34
C ARG A 53 10.72 3.31 -5.79
N THR A 54 10.06 3.99 -6.72
CA THR A 54 10.22 3.72 -8.16
C THR A 54 11.63 4.10 -8.63
N ALA A 55 12.14 5.25 -8.23
CA ALA A 55 13.48 5.69 -8.59
C ALA A 55 14.54 4.70 -8.07
N PHE A 56 14.42 4.24 -6.82
CA PHE A 56 15.32 3.24 -6.26
C PHE A 56 15.25 1.90 -7.01
N ILE A 57 14.05 1.36 -7.25
CA ILE A 57 13.86 0.06 -7.91
C ILE A 57 14.37 0.07 -9.35
N LEU A 58 14.23 1.21 -10.05
CA LEU A 58 14.72 1.38 -11.41
C LEU A 58 16.21 1.72 -11.51
N GLY A 59 16.91 1.86 -10.38
CA GLY A 59 18.32 2.25 -10.33
C GLY A 59 18.58 3.71 -10.73
N LYS A 60 17.54 4.57 -10.68
CA LYS A 60 17.63 6.01 -10.92
C LYS A 60 18.04 6.81 -9.67
N SER A 61 18.02 6.16 -8.51
CA SER A 61 18.48 6.69 -7.23
C SER A 61 19.16 5.58 -6.44
N GLU A 62 20.26 5.90 -5.78
CA GLU A 62 20.93 4.99 -4.83
C GLU A 62 20.30 5.04 -3.44
N GLU A 63 19.48 6.06 -3.18
CA GLU A 63 18.83 6.25 -1.89
C GLU A 63 17.69 5.26 -1.69
N SER A 64 17.91 4.31 -0.78
CA SER A 64 16.92 3.26 -0.45
C SER A 64 15.84 3.79 0.48
N TYR A 65 14.59 3.51 0.15
CA TYR A 65 13.44 3.79 1.03
C TYR A 65 13.29 2.75 2.17
N ILE A 66 13.93 1.58 2.05
CA ILE A 66 13.75 0.44 2.96
C ILE A 66 14.08 0.80 4.42
N PRO A 67 15.23 1.44 4.75
CA PRO A 67 15.54 1.79 6.13
C PRO A 67 14.49 2.71 6.76
N ALA A 68 14.00 3.71 6.02
CA ALA A 68 13.02 4.67 6.53
C ALA A 68 11.63 4.03 6.76
N VAL A 69 11.19 3.13 5.87
CA VAL A 69 9.94 2.36 6.06
C VAL A 69 10.09 1.39 7.23
N ARG A 70 11.24 0.73 7.34
CA ARG A 70 11.55 -0.17 8.45
C ARG A 70 11.50 0.57 9.80
N GLU A 71 12.14 1.72 9.89
CA GLU A 71 12.12 2.55 11.10
C GLU A 71 10.68 2.92 11.49
N ALA A 72 9.85 3.35 10.53
CA ALA A 72 8.45 3.67 10.78
C ALA A 72 7.65 2.46 11.26
N ALA A 73 7.91 1.26 10.71
CA ALA A 73 7.26 0.03 11.15
C ALA A 73 7.60 -0.32 12.61
N PHE A 74 8.87 -0.27 12.99
CA PHE A 74 9.30 -0.51 14.36
C PHE A 74 8.83 0.56 15.34
N GLU A 75 8.71 1.82 14.89
CA GLU A 75 8.12 2.89 15.70
C GLU A 75 6.65 2.62 16.00
N LEU A 76 5.85 2.21 15.00
CA LEU A 76 4.46 1.82 15.18
C LEU A 76 4.32 0.61 16.13
N GLU A 77 5.19 -0.39 15.99
CA GLU A 77 5.21 -1.53 16.91
C GLU A 77 5.49 -1.09 18.35
N ARG A 78 6.49 -0.20 18.58
CA ARG A 78 6.78 0.38 19.90
C ARG A 78 5.63 1.22 20.46
N MET A 79 4.80 1.82 19.59
CA MET A 79 3.57 2.52 19.98
C MET A 79 2.41 1.57 20.30
N GLY A 80 2.63 0.26 20.26
CA GLY A 80 1.63 -0.76 20.57
C GLY A 80 0.70 -1.10 19.42
N CYS A 81 1.04 -0.75 18.17
CA CYS A 81 0.26 -1.19 17.02
C CYS A 81 0.49 -2.68 16.78
N GLU A 82 -0.60 -3.44 16.79
CA GLU A 82 -0.59 -4.91 16.57
C GLU A 82 -0.79 -5.28 15.10
N VAL A 83 -1.33 -4.34 14.29
CA VAL A 83 -1.49 -4.48 12.85
C VAL A 83 -0.87 -3.25 12.20
N ILE A 84 -0.06 -3.45 11.17
CA ILE A 84 0.57 -2.36 10.41
C ILE A 84 0.19 -2.50 8.93
N CYS A 85 -0.21 -1.41 8.30
CA CYS A 85 -0.44 -1.35 6.87
C CYS A 85 0.27 -0.16 6.22
N MET A 86 0.49 -0.27 4.90
CA MET A 86 1.15 0.77 4.10
C MET A 86 0.44 0.89 2.75
N PRO A 87 -0.27 2.01 2.47
CA PRO A 87 -0.97 2.22 1.21
C PRO A 87 -0.03 2.58 0.05
N CYS A 88 0.95 1.73 -0.21
CA CYS A 88 1.93 1.89 -1.28
C CYS A 88 2.34 0.52 -1.83
N VAL A 89 1.83 0.14 -2.99
CA VAL A 89 2.15 -1.16 -3.63
C VAL A 89 3.65 -1.31 -3.83
N THR A 90 4.30 -0.33 -4.43
CA THR A 90 5.74 -0.34 -4.73
C THR A 90 6.59 -0.51 -3.45
N GLY A 91 6.12 0.01 -2.32
CA GLY A 91 6.79 -0.11 -1.02
C GLY A 91 6.86 -1.55 -0.48
N HIS A 92 6.05 -2.47 -1.01
CA HIS A 92 6.10 -3.89 -0.64
C HIS A 92 7.21 -4.69 -1.36
N TYR A 93 8.00 -4.05 -2.22
CA TYR A 93 9.21 -4.67 -2.75
C TYR A 93 10.20 -4.95 -1.62
N ARG A 94 10.74 -6.17 -1.56
CA ARG A 94 11.61 -6.65 -0.46
C ARG A 94 10.95 -6.55 0.93
N SER A 95 9.68 -6.95 1.04
CA SER A 95 8.93 -6.89 2.31
C SER A 95 9.62 -7.61 3.46
N GLU A 96 10.29 -8.72 3.22
CA GLU A 96 11.04 -9.45 4.26
C GLU A 96 12.19 -8.61 4.83
N GLU A 97 12.92 -7.90 3.98
CA GLU A 97 14.00 -6.99 4.41
C GLU A 97 13.42 -5.79 5.19
N THR A 98 12.28 -5.28 4.72
CA THR A 98 11.64 -4.09 5.30
C THR A 98 11.00 -4.38 6.66
N PHE A 99 10.27 -5.47 6.78
CA PHE A 99 9.44 -5.77 7.96
C PHE A 99 9.95 -6.94 8.80
N GLY A 100 11.01 -7.61 8.37
CA GLY A 100 11.62 -8.70 9.13
C GLY A 100 12.12 -8.22 10.49
N GLY A 101 11.82 -9.00 11.55
CA GLY A 101 12.21 -8.69 12.92
C GLY A 101 11.16 -7.96 13.75
N LEU A 102 10.00 -7.58 13.19
CA LEU A 102 8.82 -7.24 13.99
C LEU A 102 8.36 -8.49 14.75
N THR A 103 8.03 -8.34 16.02
CA THR A 103 7.74 -9.46 16.93
C THR A 103 6.31 -9.53 17.39
N SER A 104 5.61 -8.41 17.45
CA SER A 104 4.24 -8.29 17.94
C SER A 104 3.25 -7.75 16.91
N ALA A 105 3.74 -7.08 15.88
CA ALA A 105 2.90 -6.49 14.86
C ALA A 105 2.78 -7.37 13.60
N HIS A 106 1.54 -7.57 13.15
CA HIS A 106 1.25 -8.21 11.87
C HIS A 106 1.22 -7.16 10.75
N VAL A 107 2.03 -7.36 9.71
CA VAL A 107 2.01 -6.46 8.53
C VAL A 107 1.02 -6.95 7.49
N VAL A 108 0.06 -6.11 7.13
CA VAL A 108 -0.87 -6.36 6.03
C VAL A 108 -0.12 -6.21 4.71
N HIS A 109 0.13 -7.31 4.01
CA HIS A 109 0.77 -7.28 2.70
C HIS A 109 -0.26 -6.94 1.63
N MET A 110 -0.48 -5.63 1.39
CA MET A 110 -1.56 -5.13 0.54
C MET A 110 -1.67 -5.81 -0.84
N PRO A 111 -0.58 -6.04 -1.61
CA PRO A 111 -0.66 -6.76 -2.88
C PRO A 111 -1.24 -8.17 -2.75
N LEU A 112 -0.84 -8.90 -1.72
CA LEU A 112 -1.33 -10.26 -1.48
C LEU A 112 -2.80 -10.27 -1.04
N GLU A 113 -3.21 -9.35 -0.18
CA GLU A 113 -4.61 -9.24 0.25
C GLU A 113 -5.53 -8.85 -0.92
N ALA A 114 -5.06 -7.97 -1.82
CA ALA A 114 -5.78 -7.64 -3.04
C ALA A 114 -5.93 -8.86 -3.96
N ALA A 115 -4.88 -9.65 -4.14
CA ALA A 115 -4.92 -10.87 -4.95
C ALA A 115 -5.89 -11.91 -4.35
N ARG A 116 -5.81 -12.15 -3.03
CA ARG A 116 -6.73 -13.04 -2.30
C ARG A 116 -8.19 -12.62 -2.42
N TYR A 117 -8.44 -11.31 -2.33
CA TYR A 117 -9.78 -10.77 -2.50
C TYR A 117 -10.32 -11.08 -3.91
N LEU A 118 -9.53 -10.78 -4.95
CA LEU A 118 -9.92 -11.01 -6.35
C LEU A 118 -10.15 -12.52 -6.64
N ALA A 119 -9.32 -13.39 -6.10
CA ALA A 119 -9.49 -14.84 -6.22
C ALA A 119 -10.82 -15.32 -5.57
N ARG A 120 -11.14 -14.81 -4.36
CA ARG A 120 -12.42 -15.10 -3.70
C ARG A 120 -13.63 -14.59 -4.49
N GLU A 121 -13.49 -13.47 -5.21
CA GLU A 121 -14.50 -12.94 -6.13
C GLU A 121 -14.58 -13.71 -7.47
N GLY A 122 -13.83 -14.80 -7.63
CA GLY A 122 -13.85 -15.65 -8.82
C GLY A 122 -13.22 -15.03 -10.06
N LYS A 123 -12.39 -13.99 -9.89
CA LYS A 123 -11.65 -13.40 -11.02
C LYS A 123 -10.56 -14.37 -11.49
N GLN A 124 -10.25 -14.34 -12.78
CA GLN A 124 -9.20 -15.15 -13.37
C GLN A 124 -8.12 -14.30 -14.04
N VAL A 125 -8.52 -13.21 -14.69
CA VAL A 125 -7.63 -12.27 -15.37
C VAL A 125 -7.75 -10.90 -14.73
N VAL A 126 -6.62 -10.26 -14.41
CA VAL A 126 -6.56 -8.98 -13.70
C VAL A 126 -5.71 -7.98 -14.48
N GLY A 127 -6.34 -6.90 -14.95
CA GLY A 127 -5.62 -5.77 -15.53
C GLY A 127 -4.90 -4.99 -14.43
N VAL A 128 -3.60 -4.73 -14.63
CA VAL A 128 -2.75 -4.04 -13.65
C VAL A 128 -2.30 -2.69 -14.19
N MET A 129 -2.75 -1.61 -13.58
CA MET A 129 -2.26 -0.25 -13.80
C MET A 129 -1.39 0.17 -12.62
N ALA A 130 -0.09 0.30 -12.82
CA ALA A 130 0.88 0.56 -11.75
C ALA A 130 2.08 1.36 -12.25
N THR A 131 2.93 1.84 -11.33
CA THR A 131 4.18 2.49 -11.72
C THR A 131 5.17 1.49 -12.35
N ASP A 132 6.10 1.98 -13.16
CA ASP A 132 7.19 1.16 -13.72
C ASP A 132 7.99 0.43 -12.63
N GLY A 133 8.17 1.08 -11.47
CA GLY A 133 8.81 0.44 -10.31
C GLY A 133 8.04 -0.77 -9.80
N THR A 134 6.71 -0.69 -9.75
CA THR A 134 5.86 -1.83 -9.36
C THR A 134 5.95 -2.96 -10.38
N GLY A 135 5.89 -2.65 -11.67
CA GLY A 135 6.05 -3.62 -12.77
C GLY A 135 7.42 -4.29 -12.71
N ARG A 136 8.50 -3.50 -12.62
CA ARG A 136 9.88 -3.99 -12.54
C ARG A 136 10.13 -4.87 -11.31
N ALA A 137 9.56 -4.50 -10.16
CA ALA A 137 9.68 -5.28 -8.94
C ALA A 137 8.87 -6.59 -8.97
N GLY A 138 7.88 -6.70 -9.85
CA GLY A 138 7.00 -7.85 -9.96
C GLY A 138 6.12 -8.08 -8.72
N VAL A 139 5.89 -7.06 -7.91
CA VAL A 139 5.18 -7.21 -6.61
C VAL A 139 3.75 -7.68 -6.81
N LEU A 140 3.00 -7.01 -7.71
CA LEU A 140 1.61 -7.40 -8.00
C LEU A 140 1.57 -8.69 -8.82
N GLN A 141 2.47 -8.85 -9.79
CA GLN A 141 2.55 -10.07 -10.59
C GLN A 141 2.68 -11.30 -9.70
N LYS A 142 3.69 -11.32 -8.82
CA LYS A 142 3.92 -12.45 -7.90
C LYS A 142 2.74 -12.72 -6.98
N ALA A 143 2.11 -11.66 -6.46
CA ALA A 143 0.96 -11.80 -5.57
C ALA A 143 -0.26 -12.39 -6.30
N LEU A 144 -0.54 -11.95 -7.53
CA LEU A 144 -1.65 -12.44 -8.34
C LEU A 144 -1.41 -13.90 -8.78
N GLU A 145 -0.21 -14.20 -9.28
CA GLU A 145 0.15 -15.57 -9.70
C GLU A 145 0.10 -16.56 -8.54
N ALA A 146 0.49 -16.15 -7.31
CA ALA A 146 0.41 -16.99 -6.12
C ALA A 146 -1.03 -17.41 -5.76
N GLU A 147 -2.01 -16.60 -6.13
CA GLU A 147 -3.44 -16.89 -5.94
C GLU A 147 -4.09 -17.46 -7.22
N GLY A 148 -3.30 -17.87 -8.22
CA GLY A 148 -3.77 -18.48 -9.47
C GLY A 148 -4.42 -17.50 -10.45
N LEU A 149 -4.18 -16.20 -10.30
CA LEU A 149 -4.70 -15.16 -11.18
C LEU A 149 -3.70 -14.81 -12.28
N GLN A 150 -4.21 -14.48 -13.47
CA GLN A 150 -3.39 -14.05 -14.60
C GLN A 150 -3.31 -12.52 -14.65
N PRO A 151 -2.14 -11.91 -14.34
CA PRO A 151 -1.97 -10.46 -14.49
C PRO A 151 -1.80 -10.08 -15.97
N VAL A 152 -2.40 -8.96 -16.37
CA VAL A 152 -2.24 -8.34 -17.68
C VAL A 152 -1.78 -6.90 -17.48
N PHE A 153 -0.65 -6.55 -18.07
CA PHE A 153 -0.06 -5.21 -17.99
C PHE A 153 -0.30 -4.45 -19.30
N PRO A 154 -0.32 -3.10 -19.26
CA PRO A 154 -0.35 -2.29 -20.46
C PRO A 154 0.87 -2.54 -21.35
N ASP A 155 0.71 -2.32 -22.65
CA ASP A 155 1.84 -2.17 -23.56
C ASP A 155 2.66 -0.90 -23.24
N GLU A 156 3.78 -0.70 -23.91
CA GLU A 156 4.71 0.40 -23.63
C GLU A 156 4.07 1.78 -23.76
N ASP A 157 3.27 1.98 -24.83
CA ASP A 157 2.59 3.27 -25.09
C ASP A 157 1.53 3.58 -24.02
N ASN A 158 0.76 2.59 -23.62
CA ASN A 158 -0.26 2.75 -22.58
C ASN A 158 0.37 2.82 -21.18
N GLN A 159 1.49 2.14 -20.95
CA GLN A 159 2.24 2.27 -19.70
C GLN A 159 2.78 3.69 -19.49
N ALA A 160 3.25 4.37 -20.56
CA ALA A 160 3.66 5.77 -20.48
C ALA A 160 2.49 6.69 -20.05
N LYS A 161 1.27 6.43 -20.54
CA LYS A 161 0.06 7.15 -20.09
C LYS A 161 -0.27 6.87 -18.63
N VAL A 162 -0.14 5.60 -18.19
CA VAL A 162 -0.35 5.25 -16.78
C VAL A 162 0.64 6.00 -15.87
N MET A 163 1.90 6.10 -16.27
CA MET A 163 2.90 6.88 -15.54
C MET A 163 2.55 8.36 -15.45
N SER A 164 2.12 8.99 -16.56
CA SER A 164 1.67 10.38 -16.58
C SER A 164 0.48 10.58 -15.62
N ILE A 165 -0.55 9.76 -15.70
CA ILE A 165 -1.70 9.81 -14.79
C ILE A 165 -1.26 9.74 -13.32
N ILE A 166 -0.34 8.84 -12.99
CA ILE A 166 0.10 8.65 -11.60
C ILE A 166 0.91 9.86 -11.10
N TYR A 167 1.85 10.37 -11.90
CA TYR A 167 2.78 11.40 -11.44
C TYR A 167 2.29 12.81 -11.71
N ASP A 168 1.72 13.07 -12.88
CA ASP A 168 1.35 14.42 -13.31
C ASP A 168 -0.03 14.81 -12.77
N ASP A 169 -0.96 13.85 -12.61
CA ASP A 169 -2.30 14.12 -12.11
C ASP A 169 -2.46 13.76 -10.64
N VAL A 170 -2.35 12.45 -10.28
CA VAL A 170 -2.72 11.96 -8.94
C VAL A 170 -1.74 12.45 -7.88
N LYS A 171 -0.43 12.29 -8.10
CA LYS A 171 0.60 12.71 -7.15
C LYS A 171 0.80 14.23 -7.11
N ALA A 172 0.60 14.91 -8.23
CA ALA A 172 0.63 16.37 -8.30
C ALA A 172 -0.59 17.02 -7.63
N GLY A 173 -1.62 16.23 -7.28
CA GLY A 173 -2.80 16.73 -6.57
C GLY A 173 -3.71 17.60 -7.42
N LEU A 174 -3.71 17.43 -8.73
CA LEU A 174 -4.59 18.18 -9.63
C LEU A 174 -6.06 17.92 -9.31
N PRO A 175 -6.91 18.97 -9.25
CA PRO A 175 -8.28 18.88 -8.76
C PRO A 175 -9.24 18.12 -9.69
N ASP A 176 -8.92 17.98 -10.96
CA ASP A 176 -9.81 17.35 -11.94
C ASP A 176 -9.48 15.88 -12.17
N ARG A 177 -9.92 15.03 -11.23
CA ARG A 177 -9.85 13.57 -11.37
C ARG A 177 -10.99 12.98 -12.21
N LYS A 178 -11.86 13.82 -12.77
CA LYS A 178 -13.04 13.36 -13.55
C LYS A 178 -12.68 12.89 -14.96
N SER A 179 -11.48 13.22 -15.43
CA SER A 179 -10.98 12.80 -16.74
C SER A 179 -10.35 11.41 -16.77
N VAL A 180 -10.36 10.67 -15.65
CA VAL A 180 -9.70 9.37 -15.50
C VAL A 180 -10.71 8.21 -15.34
N VAL A 181 -11.98 8.45 -15.70
CA VAL A 181 -13.01 7.39 -15.71
C VAL A 181 -13.48 7.14 -17.13
#